data_d82822a6de5a9289305ec2c49345d4a6
#
_entry.id   d82822a6de5a9289305ec2c49345d4a6
#
_cell.length_a   1.000
_cell.length_b   1.000
_cell.length_c   1.000
_cell.angle_alpha   90.00
_cell.angle_beta   90.00
_cell.angle_gamma   90.00
#
_symmetry.space_group_name_H-M   'P 1'
#
loop_
_entity.id
_entity.type
_entity.pdbx_description
1 polymer ?
#
loop_
_entity_poly.entity_id
_entity_poly.type
_entity_poly.pdbx_seq_one_letter_code
_entity_poly.pdbx_strand_id
1 'polypeptide(L)'
;MVKAGKAARKVGPLATSPSHLMHRALQLALDIYAEETGADGLTQRQFAVLEAVSLKAGLTQTELVRMTGIDRSTLADLVTRMTAKGLLERERSTLDARAKAVRLSAEGAARLEAARPLVEAADKRIMALLPKGQRETFLNQLADLAAAADA
;
A
#
# COMPACT_ATOMS: atom_id res chain seq x y z
N MET A 1 17.48 -4.98 26.90
CA MET A 1 17.33 -3.53 26.63
C MET A 1 18.29 -3.15 25.52
N VAL A 2 17.82 -3.20 24.28
CA VAL A 2 18.67 -2.91 23.12
C VAL A 2 18.73 -1.41 22.93
N LYS A 3 19.91 -0.82 23.13
CA LYS A 3 20.21 0.58 22.79
C LYS A 3 20.32 0.72 21.28
N ALA A 4 19.21 0.66 20.56
CA ALA A 4 19.19 0.86 19.12
C ALA A 4 19.18 2.35 18.69
N GLY A 5 19.40 3.27 19.60
CA GLY A 5 19.19 4.70 19.33
C GLY A 5 20.43 5.54 19.00
N LYS A 6 21.64 5.00 19.07
CA LYS A 6 22.84 5.86 18.97
C LYS A 6 23.72 5.67 17.74
N ALA A 7 23.61 4.56 17.00
CA ALA A 7 24.50 4.31 15.86
C ALA A 7 24.07 5.00 14.56
N ALA A 8 22.79 5.29 14.38
CA ALA A 8 22.25 5.89 13.15
C ALA A 8 22.40 7.43 13.08
N ARG A 9 22.84 8.09 14.16
CA ARG A 9 22.91 9.56 14.23
C ARG A 9 24.15 10.19 13.62
N LYS A 10 25.03 9.41 12.97
CA LYS A 10 26.31 9.93 12.44
C LYS A 10 26.31 10.26 10.94
N VAL A 11 25.17 10.33 10.29
CA VAL A 11 25.09 10.54 8.83
C VAL A 11 24.84 12.03 8.46
N GLY A 12 25.24 12.95 9.31
CA GLY A 12 25.12 14.39 9.03
C GLY A 12 23.64 14.86 8.93
N PRO A 13 23.35 15.84 8.04
CA PRO A 13 22.01 16.42 7.93
C PRO A 13 20.90 15.42 7.56
N LEU A 14 21.24 14.32 6.89
CA LEU A 14 20.27 13.31 6.52
C LEU A 14 19.66 12.57 7.71
N ALA A 15 20.41 12.46 8.81
CA ALA A 15 19.94 11.77 10.02
C ALA A 15 18.72 12.44 10.68
N THR A 16 18.47 13.71 10.37
CA THR A 16 17.36 14.50 10.91
C THR A 16 16.41 15.03 9.83
N SER A 17 16.59 14.62 8.58
CA SER A 17 15.73 15.02 7.48
C SER A 17 14.47 14.16 7.42
N PRO A 18 13.26 14.70 7.66
CA PRO A 18 12.03 13.91 7.60
C PRO A 18 11.82 13.23 6.26
N SER A 19 12.04 13.92 5.16
CA SER A 19 11.86 13.35 3.81
C SER A 19 12.80 12.17 3.55
N HIS A 20 14.06 12.27 3.98
CA HIS A 20 15.01 11.18 3.85
C HIS A 20 14.66 9.99 4.76
N LEU A 21 14.27 10.27 6.00
CA LEU A 21 13.89 9.23 6.95
C LEU A 21 12.63 8.49 6.50
N MET A 22 11.65 9.20 5.95
CA MET A 22 10.46 8.57 5.37
C MET A 22 10.82 7.67 4.18
N HIS A 23 11.72 8.10 3.31
CA HIS A 23 12.20 7.27 2.20
C HIS A 23 12.86 5.98 2.71
N ARG A 24 13.73 6.08 3.70
CA ARG A 24 14.40 4.91 4.28
C ARG A 24 13.43 3.98 5.02
N ALA A 25 12.48 4.55 5.74
CA ALA A 25 11.45 3.76 6.42
C ALA A 25 10.58 3.01 5.41
N LEU A 26 10.20 3.65 4.31
CA LEU A 26 9.45 3.01 3.25
C LEU A 26 10.23 1.85 2.60
N GLN A 27 11.53 2.03 2.32
CA GLN A 27 12.36 0.95 1.79
C GLN A 27 12.35 -0.27 2.72
N LEU A 28 12.55 -0.07 4.02
CA LEU A 28 12.51 -1.15 4.99
C LEU A 28 11.13 -1.82 5.07
N ALA A 29 10.07 -1.02 5.06
CA ALA A 29 8.70 -1.53 5.07
C ALA A 29 8.42 -2.41 3.86
N LEU A 30 8.86 -2.00 2.68
CA LEU A 30 8.69 -2.78 1.44
C LEU A 30 9.52 -4.07 1.45
N ASP A 31 10.72 -4.06 2.03
CA ASP A 31 11.54 -5.26 2.19
C ASP A 31 10.85 -6.28 3.10
N ILE A 32 10.36 -5.83 4.25
CA ILE A 32 9.59 -6.69 5.18
C ILE A 32 8.34 -7.22 4.50
N TYR A 33 7.63 -6.38 3.76
CA TYR A 33 6.45 -6.77 3.02
C TYR A 33 6.78 -7.90 2.00
N ALA A 34 7.83 -7.72 1.22
CA ALA A 34 8.26 -8.72 0.23
C ALA A 34 8.69 -10.04 0.88
N GLU A 35 9.36 -10.01 2.03
CA GLU A 35 9.73 -11.21 2.79
C GLU A 35 8.49 -12.00 3.24
N GLU A 36 7.45 -11.32 3.71
CA GLU A 36 6.22 -11.99 4.18
C GLU A 36 5.34 -12.49 3.04
N THR A 37 5.22 -11.71 1.96
CA THR A 37 4.35 -12.07 0.83
C THR A 37 5.01 -13.03 -0.16
N GLY A 38 6.33 -13.08 -0.19
CA GLY A 38 7.09 -13.96 -1.09
C GLY A 38 7.25 -13.38 -2.50
N ALA A 39 8.11 -14.02 -3.29
CA ALA A 39 8.47 -13.57 -4.64
C ALA A 39 7.29 -13.54 -5.62
N ASP A 40 6.34 -14.47 -5.48
CA ASP A 40 5.14 -14.57 -6.32
C ASP A 40 3.92 -13.88 -5.70
N GLY A 41 4.12 -13.21 -4.56
CA GLY A 41 3.07 -12.51 -3.86
C GLY A 41 2.64 -11.21 -4.55
N LEU A 42 1.51 -10.66 -4.09
CA LEU A 42 1.08 -9.33 -4.52
C LEU A 42 2.07 -8.29 -4.02
N THR A 43 2.39 -7.31 -4.86
CA THR A 43 3.11 -6.12 -4.41
C THR A 43 2.21 -5.28 -3.49
N GLN A 44 2.82 -4.39 -2.70
CA GLN A 44 2.08 -3.49 -1.82
C GLN A 44 1.04 -2.66 -2.60
N ARG A 45 1.39 -2.16 -3.78
CA ARG A 45 0.46 -1.40 -4.62
C ARG A 45 -0.65 -2.26 -5.22
N GLN A 46 -0.34 -3.48 -5.66
CA GLN A 46 -1.36 -4.43 -6.13
C GLN A 46 -2.34 -4.79 -5.02
N PHE A 47 -1.84 -5.07 -3.83
CA PHE A 47 -2.68 -5.33 -2.67
C PHE A 47 -3.60 -4.15 -2.36
N ALA A 48 -3.08 -2.93 -2.35
CA ALA A 48 -3.87 -1.72 -2.11
C ALA A 48 -5.01 -1.55 -3.13
N VAL A 49 -4.74 -1.82 -4.41
CA VAL A 49 -5.77 -1.77 -5.46
C VAL A 49 -6.84 -2.84 -5.25
N LEU A 50 -6.44 -4.08 -4.97
CA LEU A 50 -7.40 -5.16 -4.74
C LEU A 50 -8.27 -4.90 -3.49
N GLU A 51 -7.66 -4.40 -2.40
CA GLU A 51 -8.42 -4.00 -1.20
C GLU A 51 -9.43 -2.90 -1.52
N ALA A 52 -9.03 -1.86 -2.23
CA ALA A 52 -9.93 -0.78 -2.61
C ALA A 52 -11.10 -1.30 -3.46
N VAL A 53 -10.81 -2.12 -4.46
CA VAL A 53 -11.84 -2.69 -5.34
C VAL A 53 -12.76 -3.67 -4.59
N SER A 54 -12.26 -4.34 -3.54
CA SER A 54 -13.07 -5.24 -2.71
C SER A 54 -14.16 -4.51 -1.93
N LEU A 55 -13.92 -3.24 -1.60
CA LEU A 55 -14.89 -2.43 -0.83
C LEU A 55 -16.10 -2.01 -1.64
N LYS A 56 -15.93 -1.84 -2.94
CA LYS A 56 -16.99 -1.41 -3.84
C LYS A 56 -16.71 -1.88 -5.26
N ALA A 57 -17.60 -2.67 -5.81
CA ALA A 57 -17.56 -3.05 -7.22
C ALA A 57 -17.80 -1.84 -8.12
N GLY A 58 -17.12 -1.76 -9.25
CA GLY A 58 -17.31 -0.69 -10.21
C GLY A 58 -16.59 0.60 -9.87
N LEU A 59 -15.46 0.52 -9.17
CA LEU A 59 -14.61 1.70 -8.93
C LEU A 59 -13.97 2.20 -10.21
N THR A 60 -14.06 3.50 -10.44
CA THR A 60 -13.37 4.20 -11.53
C THR A 60 -11.90 4.42 -11.19
N GLN A 61 -11.08 4.71 -12.21
CA GLN A 61 -9.68 5.06 -11.97
C GLN A 61 -9.53 6.32 -11.09
N THR A 62 -10.42 7.31 -11.24
CA THR A 62 -10.40 8.51 -10.39
C THR A 62 -10.64 8.16 -8.92
N GLU A 63 -11.60 7.29 -8.65
CA GLU A 63 -11.87 6.81 -7.28
C GLU A 63 -10.69 6.02 -6.72
N LEU A 64 -10.07 5.16 -7.54
CA LEU A 64 -8.89 4.38 -7.13
C LEU A 64 -7.68 5.27 -6.82
N VAL A 65 -7.42 6.30 -7.62
CA VAL A 65 -6.37 7.30 -7.32
C VAL A 65 -6.61 7.92 -5.94
N ARG A 66 -7.85 8.32 -5.67
CA ARG A 66 -8.22 8.94 -4.39
C ARG A 66 -8.07 7.99 -3.21
N MET A 67 -8.48 6.73 -3.38
CA MET A 67 -8.43 5.73 -2.29
C MET A 67 -7.03 5.21 -2.01
N THR A 68 -6.20 5.06 -3.04
CA THR A 68 -4.87 4.43 -2.91
C THR A 68 -3.72 5.42 -2.80
N GLY A 69 -3.93 6.66 -3.22
CA GLY A 69 -2.87 7.66 -3.31
C GLY A 69 -1.85 7.38 -4.43
N ILE A 70 -2.08 6.37 -5.26
CA ILE A 70 -1.22 6.08 -6.42
C ILE A 70 -1.52 7.11 -7.50
N ASP A 71 -0.46 7.67 -8.11
CA ASP A 71 -0.64 8.65 -9.18
C ASP A 71 -1.38 8.04 -10.39
N ARG A 72 -2.09 8.88 -11.13
CA ARG A 72 -2.99 8.45 -12.21
C ARG A 72 -2.29 7.60 -13.28
N SER A 73 -1.10 7.98 -13.70
CA SER A 73 -0.34 7.28 -14.73
C SER A 73 0.11 5.90 -14.26
N THR A 74 0.68 5.83 -13.07
CA THR A 74 1.11 4.57 -12.45
C THR A 74 -0.08 3.65 -12.20
N LEU A 75 -1.20 4.19 -11.72
CA LEU A 75 -2.41 3.41 -11.47
C LEU A 75 -2.99 2.84 -12.77
N ALA A 76 -3.07 3.63 -13.83
CA ALA A 76 -3.58 3.17 -15.12
C ALA A 76 -2.78 1.99 -15.67
N ASP A 77 -1.45 2.06 -15.59
CA ASP A 77 -0.56 0.98 -16.00
C ASP A 77 -0.74 -0.26 -15.10
N LEU A 78 -0.82 -0.06 -13.81
CA LEU A 78 -1.02 -1.13 -12.82
C LEU A 78 -2.35 -1.86 -13.06
N VAL A 79 -3.44 -1.13 -13.24
CA VAL A 79 -4.77 -1.71 -13.52
C VAL A 79 -4.76 -2.49 -14.84
N THR A 80 -4.10 -1.98 -15.87
CA THR A 80 -3.96 -2.68 -17.15
C THR A 80 -3.23 -4.00 -16.98
N ARG A 81 -2.12 -4.02 -16.26
CA ARG A 81 -1.35 -5.26 -15.99
C ARG A 81 -2.14 -6.24 -15.13
N MET A 82 -2.83 -5.76 -14.10
CA MET A 82 -3.62 -6.62 -13.23
C MET A 82 -4.82 -7.23 -13.96
N THR A 83 -5.43 -6.48 -14.88
CA THR A 83 -6.50 -6.98 -15.76
C THR A 83 -5.95 -8.05 -16.70
N ALA A 84 -4.79 -7.82 -17.29
CA ALA A 84 -4.13 -8.81 -18.17
C ALA A 84 -3.76 -10.11 -17.43
N LYS A 85 -3.41 -10.00 -16.13
CA LYS A 85 -3.14 -11.17 -15.27
C LYS A 85 -4.40 -11.86 -14.75
N GLY A 86 -5.58 -11.35 -15.09
CA GLY A 86 -6.85 -11.92 -14.64
C GLY A 86 -7.24 -11.63 -13.19
N LEU A 87 -6.63 -10.65 -12.55
CA LEU A 87 -6.94 -10.26 -11.16
C LEU A 87 -8.10 -9.26 -11.08
N LEU A 88 -8.24 -8.44 -12.12
CA LEU A 88 -9.31 -7.47 -12.26
C LEU A 88 -10.08 -7.73 -13.56
N GLU A 89 -11.35 -7.35 -13.55
CA GLU A 89 -12.22 -7.34 -14.71
C GLU A 89 -12.76 -5.94 -14.94
N ARG A 90 -12.87 -5.54 -16.20
CA ARG A 90 -13.52 -4.28 -16.54
C ARG A 90 -15.03 -4.42 -16.40
N GLU A 91 -15.62 -3.45 -15.73
CA GLU A 91 -17.07 -3.32 -15.61
C GLU A 91 -17.54 -2.20 -16.53
N ARG A 92 -18.56 -2.47 -17.37
CA ARG A 92 -19.20 -1.42 -18.15
C ARG A 92 -20.10 -0.60 -17.23
N SER A 93 -19.73 0.66 -17.00
CA SER A 93 -20.65 1.60 -16.37
C SER A 93 -21.79 1.90 -17.35
N THR A 94 -23.01 1.65 -16.90
CA THR A 94 -24.22 1.99 -17.68
C THR A 94 -24.50 3.49 -17.71
N LEU A 95 -23.86 4.28 -16.83
CA LEU A 95 -24.12 5.71 -16.66
C LEU A 95 -23.11 6.58 -17.39
N ASP A 96 -21.89 6.13 -17.62
CA ASP A 96 -20.86 6.84 -18.37
C ASP A 96 -19.94 5.83 -19.08
N ALA A 97 -20.10 5.71 -20.41
CA ALA A 97 -19.28 4.84 -21.23
C ALA A 97 -17.78 5.20 -21.25
N ARG A 98 -17.43 6.40 -20.73
CA ARG A 98 -16.04 6.87 -20.62
C ARG A 98 -15.40 6.50 -19.28
N ALA A 99 -16.19 6.20 -18.25
CA ALA A 99 -15.70 5.80 -16.95
C ALA A 99 -15.25 4.33 -17.00
N LYS A 100 -13.95 4.12 -16.95
CA LYS A 100 -13.35 2.78 -16.86
C LYS A 100 -13.47 2.28 -15.43
N ALA A 101 -14.54 1.53 -15.15
CA ALA A 101 -14.75 0.89 -13.87
C ALA A 101 -14.14 -0.51 -13.86
N VAL A 102 -13.70 -0.95 -12.69
CA VAL A 102 -13.12 -2.29 -12.48
C VAL A 102 -13.78 -2.98 -11.28
N ARG A 103 -13.75 -4.31 -11.32
CA ARG A 103 -14.16 -5.18 -10.22
C ARG A 103 -13.13 -6.30 -10.03
N LEU A 104 -13.17 -6.97 -8.88
CA LEU A 104 -12.36 -8.16 -8.68
C LEU A 104 -12.86 -9.30 -9.57
N SER A 105 -11.93 -10.03 -10.18
CA SER A 105 -12.20 -11.35 -10.70
C SER A 105 -12.26 -12.36 -9.55
N ALA A 106 -12.73 -13.58 -9.81
CA ALA A 106 -12.67 -14.68 -8.83
C ALA A 106 -11.22 -14.95 -8.41
N GLU A 107 -10.29 -14.94 -9.36
CA GLU A 107 -8.85 -15.08 -9.10
C GLU A 107 -8.32 -13.95 -8.23
N GLY A 108 -8.69 -12.70 -8.55
CA GLY A 108 -8.29 -11.52 -7.77
C GLY A 108 -8.79 -11.58 -6.33
N ALA A 109 -10.03 -11.99 -6.12
CA ALA A 109 -10.61 -12.19 -4.80
C ALA A 109 -9.86 -13.27 -4.01
N ALA A 110 -9.54 -14.40 -4.64
CA ALA A 110 -8.78 -15.48 -4.01
C ALA A 110 -7.36 -15.03 -3.63
N ARG A 111 -6.68 -14.30 -4.51
CA ARG A 111 -5.34 -13.75 -4.25
C ARG A 111 -5.35 -12.74 -3.11
N LEU A 112 -6.35 -11.90 -3.05
CA LEU A 112 -6.53 -10.94 -1.97
C LEU A 112 -6.72 -11.63 -0.61
N GLU A 113 -7.61 -12.61 -0.54
CA GLU A 113 -7.85 -13.37 0.70
C GLU A 113 -6.58 -14.08 1.19
N ALA A 114 -5.82 -14.69 0.27
CA ALA A 114 -4.56 -15.34 0.62
C ALA A 114 -3.49 -14.34 1.09
N ALA A 115 -3.49 -13.13 0.55
CA ALA A 115 -2.50 -12.10 0.88
C ALA A 115 -2.76 -11.41 2.24
N ARG A 116 -4.01 -11.25 2.63
CA ARG A 116 -4.37 -10.51 3.86
C ARG A 116 -3.60 -10.93 5.11
N PRO A 117 -3.52 -12.22 5.49
CA PRO A 117 -2.76 -12.60 6.67
C PRO A 117 -1.25 -12.34 6.54
N LEU A 118 -0.71 -12.41 5.32
CA LEU A 118 0.70 -12.13 5.07
C LEU A 118 1.01 -10.64 5.20
N VAL A 119 0.15 -9.79 4.70
CA VAL A 119 0.25 -8.33 4.86
C VAL A 119 0.09 -7.93 6.32
N GLU A 120 -0.85 -8.53 7.03
CA GLU A 120 -1.01 -8.31 8.47
C GLU A 120 0.27 -8.70 9.24
N ALA A 121 0.90 -9.81 8.89
CA ALA A 121 2.17 -10.22 9.48
C ALA A 121 3.30 -9.22 9.19
N ALA A 122 3.37 -8.69 7.96
CA ALA A 122 4.33 -7.65 7.60
C ALA A 122 4.10 -6.37 8.42
N ASP A 123 2.86 -5.90 8.51
CA ASP A 123 2.50 -4.71 9.28
C ASP A 123 2.84 -4.87 10.77
N LYS A 124 2.58 -6.04 11.35
CA LYS A 124 2.98 -6.35 12.73
C LYS A 124 4.49 -6.28 12.93
N ARG A 125 5.28 -6.81 11.98
CA ARG A 125 6.75 -6.74 12.02
C ARG A 125 7.23 -5.29 11.95
N ILE A 126 6.65 -4.47 11.07
CA ILE A 126 7.00 -3.05 10.95
C ILE A 126 6.74 -2.33 12.27
N MET A 127 5.55 -2.50 12.84
CA MET A 127 5.20 -1.85 14.10
C MET A 127 6.01 -2.36 15.29
N ALA A 128 6.46 -3.62 15.25
CA ALA A 128 7.31 -4.19 16.30
C ALA A 128 8.72 -3.55 16.38
N LEU A 129 9.13 -2.80 15.35
CA LEU A 129 10.37 -2.01 15.39
C LEU A 129 10.29 -0.83 16.34
N LEU A 130 9.08 -0.43 16.74
CA LEU A 130 8.83 0.67 17.66
C LEU A 130 8.50 0.14 19.06
N PRO A 131 8.85 0.89 20.12
CA PRO A 131 8.39 0.57 21.48
C PRO A 131 6.86 0.51 21.55
N LYS A 132 6.32 -0.44 22.31
CA LYS A 132 4.87 -0.65 22.41
C LYS A 132 4.08 0.62 22.70
N GLY A 133 4.55 1.46 23.63
CA GLY A 133 3.86 2.68 24.02
C GLY A 133 3.86 3.79 22.97
N GLN A 134 4.59 3.63 21.87
CA GLN A 134 4.69 4.64 20.80
C GLN A 134 3.99 4.22 19.51
N ARG A 135 3.54 2.99 19.40
CA ARG A 135 3.01 2.42 18.15
C ARG A 135 1.73 3.10 17.70
N GLU A 136 0.78 3.28 18.60
CA GLU A 136 -0.49 3.93 18.29
C GLU A 136 -0.29 5.39 17.86
N THR A 137 0.53 6.14 18.59
CA THR A 137 0.86 7.52 18.25
C THR A 137 1.53 7.61 16.88
N PHE A 138 2.48 6.73 16.59
CA PHE A 138 3.16 6.69 15.30
C PHE A 138 2.18 6.39 14.16
N LEU A 139 1.29 5.41 14.34
CA LEU A 139 0.28 5.07 13.33
C LEU A 139 -0.65 6.25 13.05
N ASN A 140 -1.10 6.96 14.10
CA ASN A 140 -1.93 8.15 13.96
C ASN A 140 -1.20 9.27 13.22
N GLN A 141 0.09 9.49 13.52
CA GLN A 141 0.91 10.48 12.83
C GLN A 141 1.10 10.15 11.34
N LEU A 142 1.30 8.87 11.01
CA LEU A 142 1.35 8.44 9.61
C LEU A 142 0.01 8.66 8.90
N ALA A 143 -1.10 8.37 9.55
CA ALA A 143 -2.43 8.61 9.02
C ALA A 143 -2.69 10.11 8.75
N ASP A 144 -2.26 10.98 9.68
CA ASP A 144 -2.37 12.43 9.51
C ASP A 144 -1.54 12.93 8.32
N LEU A 145 -0.32 12.41 8.16
CA LEU A 145 0.51 12.75 7.01
C LEU A 145 -0.11 12.25 5.69
N ALA A 146 -0.65 11.05 5.68
CA ALA A 146 -1.34 10.51 4.50
C ALA A 146 -2.57 11.34 4.14
N ALA A 147 -3.38 11.73 5.12
CA ALA A 147 -4.55 12.58 4.92
C ALA A 147 -4.19 13.97 4.38
N ALA A 148 -3.06 14.52 4.78
CA ALA A 148 -2.57 15.80 4.27
C ALA A 148 -2.27 15.77 2.76
N ALA A 149 -1.98 14.61 2.19
CA ALA A 149 -1.77 14.44 0.76
C ALA A 149 -3.07 14.57 -0.06
N ASP A 150 -4.22 14.40 0.59
CA ASP A 150 -5.55 14.44 -0.05
C ASP A 150 -6.20 15.83 0.05
N ALA A 151 -5.54 16.75 0.72
CA ALA A 151 -6.07 18.09 0.96
C ALA A 151 -5.91 19.04 -0.24
#